data_e6df61836ef6b98462de60898026a556
#
_entry.id   e6df61836ef6b98462de60898026a556
#
_cell.length_a   1.000
_cell.length_b   1.000
_cell.length_c   1.000
_cell.angle_alpha   90.00
_cell.angle_beta   90.00
_cell.angle_gamma   90.00
#
_symmetry.space_group_name_H-M   'P 1'
#
loop_
_entity.id
_entity.type
_entity.pdbx_description
1 polymer ?
#
loop_
_entity_poly.entity_id
_entity_poly.type
_entity_poly.pdbx_seq_one_letter_code
_entity_poly.pdbx_strand_id
1 'polypeptide(L)'
;MADATLELTVSEHEGETVLSAAGELDVNTAPELREHLARLAGDGARKIVVDLTDVSFIDSTALSVLVSALKRLRQTDGDLELASPNPSVKRVFEITGLTRLFTIR
;
A
#
# COMPACT_ATOMS: atom_id res chain seq x y z
N MET A 1 13.61 -9.67 -19.74
CA MET A 1 13.06 -9.05 -19.71
C MET A 1 12.51 -8.63 -18.61
N ALA A 2 12.60 -7.94 -18.34
CA ALA A 2 12.26 -7.63 -17.21
C ALA A 2 11.06 -7.05 -17.10
N ASP A 3 10.39 -7.35 -16.54
CA ASP A 3 9.25 -6.86 -16.46
C ASP A 3 9.14 -6.30 -15.18
N ALA A 4 9.99 -5.55 -14.73
CA ALA A 4 9.90 -4.97 -13.52
C ALA A 4 8.72 -4.12 -13.48
N THR A 5 7.70 -4.63 -13.10
CA THR A 5 6.47 -3.92 -13.11
C THR A 5 6.20 -3.22 -11.80
N LEU A 6 7.03 -3.37 -10.80
CA LEU A 6 6.85 -2.70 -9.52
C LEU A 6 8.17 -2.32 -8.89
N GLU A 7 8.28 -1.06 -8.48
CA GLU A 7 9.40 -0.57 -7.70
C GLU A 7 8.88 -0.09 -6.37
N LEU A 8 9.49 -0.53 -5.29
CA LEU A 8 9.11 -0.15 -3.93
C LEU A 8 10.29 0.54 -3.25
N THR A 9 10.03 1.73 -2.70
CA THR A 9 11.05 2.53 -2.04
C THR A 9 10.55 2.92 -0.65
N VAL A 10 11.39 2.79 0.35
CA VAL A 10 11.02 3.11 1.73
C VAL A 10 11.72 4.37 2.17
N SER A 11 11.00 5.28 2.81
CA SER A 11 11.57 6.47 3.41
C SER A 11 10.87 6.77 4.73
N GLU A 12 11.46 7.64 5.54
CA GLU A 12 10.90 8.00 6.83
C GLU A 12 10.70 9.51 6.88
N HIS A 13 9.51 9.93 7.34
CA HIS A 13 9.21 11.35 7.48
C HIS A 13 8.41 11.56 8.75
N GLU A 14 9.00 12.30 9.69
CA GLU A 14 8.27 12.73 10.89
C GLU A 14 7.53 11.59 11.59
N GLY A 15 8.23 10.49 11.79
CA GLY A 15 7.65 9.35 12.50
C GLY A 15 6.79 8.44 11.65
N GLU A 16 6.58 8.76 10.38
CA GLU A 16 5.83 7.90 9.47
C GLU A 16 6.79 7.17 8.55
N THR A 17 6.50 5.91 8.29
CA THR A 17 7.24 5.13 7.30
C THR A 17 6.46 5.22 5.98
N VAL A 18 7.11 5.72 4.94
CA VAL A 18 6.47 5.87 3.64
C VAL A 18 6.98 4.78 2.69
N LEU A 19 6.07 3.99 2.18
CA LEU A 19 6.38 3.00 1.16
C LEU A 19 5.84 3.52 -0.15
N SER A 20 6.74 3.96 -1.02
CA SER A 20 6.35 4.50 -2.33
C SER A 20 6.35 3.38 -3.35
N ALA A 21 5.26 3.23 -4.07
CA ALA A 21 5.11 2.20 -5.09
C ALA A 21 5.04 2.86 -6.46
N ALA A 22 5.74 2.29 -7.44
CA ALA A 22 5.68 2.77 -8.81
C ALA A 22 5.48 1.56 -9.72
N GLY A 23 4.43 1.59 -10.52
CA GLY A 23 4.12 0.52 -11.45
C GLY A 23 2.73 -0.04 -11.25
N GLU A 24 2.58 -1.33 -11.39
CA GLU A 24 1.28 -2.00 -11.28
C GLU A 24 1.22 -2.84 -10.01
N LEU A 25 0.11 -2.73 -9.31
CA LEU A 25 -0.15 -3.55 -8.13
C LEU A 25 -1.17 -4.62 -8.52
N ASP A 26 -0.70 -5.80 -8.82
CA ASP A 26 -1.55 -6.88 -9.35
C ASP A 26 -1.15 -8.23 -8.76
N VAL A 27 -1.73 -9.29 -9.29
CA VAL A 27 -1.50 -10.64 -8.76
C VAL A 27 -0.02 -11.01 -8.85
N ASN A 28 0.71 -10.47 -9.82
CA ASN A 28 2.12 -10.80 -10.01
C ASN A 28 3.02 -10.04 -9.04
N THR A 29 2.66 -8.82 -8.67
CA THR A 29 3.48 -7.98 -7.80
C THR A 29 3.00 -7.98 -6.35
N ALA A 30 1.80 -8.50 -6.09
CA ALA A 30 1.25 -8.53 -4.74
C ALA A 30 2.16 -9.23 -3.73
N PRO A 31 2.85 -10.34 -4.07
CA PRO A 31 3.76 -10.95 -3.10
C PRO A 31 4.89 -10.04 -2.65
N GLU A 32 5.40 -9.23 -3.57
CA GLU A 32 6.46 -8.28 -3.26
C GLU A 32 5.96 -7.18 -2.32
N LEU A 33 4.78 -6.67 -2.60
CA LEU A 33 4.15 -5.67 -1.75
C LEU A 33 3.90 -6.24 -0.34
N ARG A 34 3.39 -7.47 -0.28
CA ARG A 34 3.12 -8.14 1.00
C ARG A 34 4.41 -8.28 1.80
N GLU A 35 5.47 -8.69 1.16
CA GLU A 35 6.75 -8.90 1.83
C GLU A 35 7.29 -7.62 2.42
N HIS A 36 7.23 -6.52 1.68
CA HIS A 36 7.70 -5.22 2.18
C HIS A 36 6.87 -4.74 3.36
N LEU A 37 5.55 -4.86 3.26
CA LEU A 37 4.67 -4.41 4.34
C LEU A 37 4.88 -5.25 5.60
N ALA A 38 5.03 -6.57 5.43
CA ALA A 38 5.27 -7.45 6.57
C ALA A 38 6.60 -7.13 7.23
N ARG A 39 7.63 -6.85 6.45
CA ARG A 39 8.94 -6.52 6.98
C ARG A 39 8.90 -5.21 7.76
N LEU A 40 8.24 -4.19 7.22
CA LEU A 40 8.15 -2.90 7.89
C LEU A 40 7.38 -3.03 9.21
N ALA A 41 6.28 -3.77 9.20
CA ALA A 41 5.52 -3.99 10.43
C ALA A 41 6.35 -4.79 11.44
N GLY A 42 7.10 -5.78 10.96
CA GLY A 42 7.96 -6.58 11.82
C GLY A 42 9.12 -5.79 12.41
N ASP A 43 9.57 -4.75 11.69
CA ASP A 43 10.63 -3.88 12.17
C ASP A 43 10.12 -2.77 13.09
N GLY A 44 8.86 -2.79 13.43
CA GLY A 44 8.30 -1.85 14.41
C GLY A 44 7.63 -0.62 13.83
N ALA A 45 7.44 -0.56 12.51
CA ALA A 45 6.73 0.56 11.93
C ALA A 45 5.30 0.56 12.44
N ARG A 46 4.85 1.67 12.98
CA ARG A 46 3.50 1.77 13.48
C ARG A 46 2.58 2.42 12.49
N LYS A 47 3.03 3.48 11.84
CA LYS A 47 2.24 4.16 10.84
C LYS A 47 2.95 4.03 9.51
N ILE A 48 2.30 3.37 8.56
CA ILE A 48 2.82 3.21 7.22
C ILE A 48 1.92 3.98 6.27
N VAL A 49 2.53 4.80 5.41
CA VAL A 49 1.83 5.49 4.35
C VAL A 49 2.27 4.85 3.05
N VAL A 50 1.33 4.31 2.29
CA VAL A 50 1.64 3.76 0.97
C VAL A 50 1.36 4.86 -0.05
N ASP A 51 2.41 5.35 -0.67
CA ASP A 51 2.30 6.42 -1.66
C ASP A 51 2.01 5.81 -3.01
N LEU A 52 0.83 6.12 -3.56
CA LEU A 52 0.34 5.55 -4.80
C LEU A 52 0.47 6.51 -5.99
N THR A 53 1.23 7.58 -5.83
CA THR A 53 1.37 8.60 -6.88
C THR A 53 1.71 7.99 -8.24
N ASP A 54 2.64 7.04 -8.25
CA ASP A 54 3.13 6.45 -9.49
C ASP A 54 2.58 5.05 -9.77
N VAL A 55 1.47 4.69 -9.14
CA VAL A 55 0.80 3.41 -9.39
C VAL A 55 -0.22 3.62 -10.50
N SER A 56 -0.07 2.83 -11.57
CA SER A 56 -0.94 2.95 -12.75
C SER A 56 -2.12 2.00 -12.72
N PHE A 57 -2.07 0.96 -11.89
CA PHE A 57 -3.09 -0.07 -11.89
C PHE A 57 -3.10 -0.81 -10.56
N ILE A 58 -4.29 -1.18 -10.10
CA ILE A 58 -4.41 -1.99 -8.88
C ILE A 58 -5.56 -2.97 -9.06
N ASP A 59 -5.35 -4.22 -8.62
CA ASP A 59 -6.40 -5.23 -8.70
C ASP A 59 -6.78 -5.74 -7.30
N SER A 60 -7.73 -6.68 -7.27
CA SER A 60 -8.27 -7.17 -6.01
C SER A 60 -7.24 -7.93 -5.16
N THR A 61 -6.26 -8.57 -5.79
CA THR A 61 -5.22 -9.29 -5.05
C THR A 61 -4.38 -8.30 -4.25
N ALA A 62 -3.97 -7.21 -4.89
CA ALA A 62 -3.19 -6.18 -4.22
C ALA A 62 -4.03 -5.47 -3.15
N LEU A 63 -5.32 -5.23 -3.43
CA LEU A 63 -6.20 -4.64 -2.42
C LEU A 63 -6.27 -5.51 -1.17
N SER A 64 -6.35 -6.83 -1.34
CA SER A 64 -6.36 -7.76 -0.21
C SER A 64 -5.10 -7.68 0.63
N VAL A 65 -3.96 -7.49 -0.03
CA VAL A 65 -2.69 -7.33 0.67
C VAL A 65 -2.71 -6.07 1.54
N LEU A 66 -3.21 -4.96 0.98
CA LEU A 66 -3.29 -3.70 1.73
C LEU A 66 -4.24 -3.82 2.92
N VAL A 67 -5.38 -4.47 2.72
CA VAL A 67 -6.35 -4.67 3.80
C VAL A 67 -5.75 -5.52 4.92
N SER A 68 -5.07 -6.60 4.57
CA SER A 68 -4.43 -7.46 5.56
C SER A 68 -3.37 -6.72 6.35
N ALA A 69 -2.57 -5.90 5.68
CA ALA A 69 -1.54 -5.12 6.35
C ALA A 69 -2.16 -4.10 7.31
N LEU A 70 -3.25 -3.44 6.87
CA LEU A 70 -3.94 -2.48 7.71
C LEU A 70 -4.45 -3.14 8.99
N LYS A 71 -5.10 -4.29 8.85
CA LYS A 71 -5.65 -5.01 10.00
C LYS A 71 -4.55 -5.42 10.98
N ARG A 72 -3.43 -5.89 10.43
CA ARG A 72 -2.29 -6.28 11.26
C ARG A 72 -1.74 -5.09 12.06
N LEU A 73 -1.58 -3.94 11.40
CA LEU A 73 -1.07 -2.76 12.08
C LEU A 73 -2.02 -2.26 13.15
N ARG A 74 -3.31 -2.32 12.90
CA ARG A 74 -4.30 -1.87 13.87
C ARG A 74 -4.34 -2.74 15.12
N GLN A 75 -3.88 -3.97 15.03
CA GLN A 75 -3.80 -4.83 16.20
C GLN A 75 -2.74 -4.36 17.19
N THR A 76 -1.80 -3.55 16.75
CA THR A 76 -0.73 -3.04 17.61
C THR A 76 -0.74 -1.51 17.65
N ASP A 77 -1.94 -0.92 17.57
CA ASP A 77 -2.14 0.54 17.63
C ASP A 77 -1.48 1.30 16.50
N GLY A 78 -1.26 0.63 15.39
CA GLY A 78 -0.72 1.28 14.21
C GLY A 78 -1.82 1.56 13.20
N ASP A 79 -1.42 2.03 12.03
CA ASP A 79 -2.36 2.32 10.95
C ASP A 79 -1.63 2.29 9.61
N LEU A 80 -2.40 2.14 8.54
CA LEU A 80 -1.89 2.21 7.19
C LEU A 80 -2.77 3.19 6.42
N GLU A 81 -2.14 4.21 5.86
CA GLU A 81 -2.86 5.21 5.06
C GLU A 81 -2.36 5.15 3.64
N LEU A 82 -3.19 5.61 2.72
CA LEU A 82 -2.84 5.67 1.31
C LEU A 82 -2.69 7.13 0.91
N ALA A 83 -1.73 7.40 0.03
CA ALA A 83 -1.47 8.77 -0.39
C ALA A 83 -1.52 8.92 -1.90
N SER A 84 -2.19 9.95 -2.34
CA SER A 84 -2.12 10.45 -3.73
C SER A 84 -2.41 9.43 -4.82
N PRO A 85 -3.46 8.60 -4.71
CA PRO A 85 -3.80 7.72 -5.83
C PRO A 85 -4.31 8.58 -6.99
N ASN A 86 -4.00 8.18 -8.22
CA ASN A 86 -4.58 8.84 -9.37
C ASN A 86 -6.09 8.52 -9.42
N PRO A 87 -6.88 9.25 -10.25
CA PRO A 87 -8.32 9.04 -10.28
C PRO A 87 -8.77 7.61 -10.58
N SER A 88 -8.06 6.90 -11.46
CA SER A 88 -8.41 5.52 -11.80
C SER A 88 -8.22 4.59 -10.61
N VAL A 89 -7.11 4.73 -9.92
CA VAL A 89 -6.81 3.90 -8.74
C VAL A 89 -7.75 4.25 -7.61
N LYS A 90 -7.98 5.55 -7.38
CA LYS A 90 -8.89 5.99 -6.33
C LYS A 90 -10.29 5.42 -6.56
N ARG A 91 -10.72 5.37 -7.81
CA ARG A 91 -12.03 4.85 -8.15
C ARG A 91 -12.20 3.39 -7.75
N VAL A 92 -11.13 2.60 -7.84
CA VAL A 92 -11.17 1.20 -7.41
C VAL A 92 -11.50 1.12 -5.92
N PHE A 93 -10.88 1.98 -5.11
CA PHE A 93 -11.18 2.01 -3.69
C PHE A 93 -12.61 2.46 -3.42
N GLU A 94 -13.11 3.43 -4.21
CA GLU A 94 -14.47 3.90 -4.07
C GLU A 94 -15.49 2.81 -4.41
N ILE A 95 -15.31 2.13 -5.54
CA ILE A 95 -16.23 1.11 -6.01
C ILE A 95 -16.28 -0.07 -5.04
N THR A 96 -15.15 -0.43 -4.45
CA THR A 96 -15.08 -1.55 -3.53
C THR A 96 -15.50 -1.17 -2.11
N GLY A 97 -15.76 0.09 -1.86
CA GLY A 97 -16.14 0.57 -0.52
C GLY A 97 -14.96 0.70 0.42
N LEU A 98 -13.75 0.51 -0.06
CA LEU A 98 -12.57 0.54 0.81
C LEU A 98 -12.18 1.93 1.27
N THR A 99 -12.78 2.98 0.69
CA THR A 99 -12.56 4.34 1.19
C THR A 99 -13.07 4.52 2.62
N ARG A 100 -13.93 3.61 3.07
CA ARG A 100 -14.40 3.64 4.47
C ARG A 100 -13.40 3.03 5.41
N LEU A 101 -12.52 2.20 4.89
CA LEU A 101 -11.56 1.46 5.69
C LEU A 101 -10.22 2.19 5.78
N PHE A 102 -9.78 2.77 4.67
CA PHE A 102 -8.50 3.46 4.60
C PHE A 102 -8.67 4.96 4.67
N THR A 103 -7.73 5.62 5.35
CA THR A 103 -7.59 7.06 5.20
C THR A 103 -6.79 7.30 3.92
N ILE A 104 -7.33 8.09 3.02
CA ILE A 104 -6.67 8.40 1.76
C ILE A 104 -6.36 9.91 1.74
N ARG A 105 -5.12 10.25 1.57
CA ARG A 105 -4.66 11.63 1.54
C ARG A 105 -4.59 12.17 0.12
#